data_69fab4f189674faff0969c0b980eeb60
#
_entry.id   69fab4f189674faff0969c0b980eeb60
#
_cell.length_a   1.000
_cell.length_b   1.000
_cell.length_c   1.000
_cell.angle_alpha   90.00
_cell.angle_beta   90.00
_cell.angle_gamma   90.00
#
_symmetry.space_group_name_H-M   'P 1'
#
loop_
_entity.id
_entity.type
_entity.pdbx_description
1 polymer ?
#
loop_
_entity_poly.entity_id
_entity_poly.type
_entity_poly.pdbx_seq_one_letter_code
_entity_poly.pdbx_strand_id
1 'polypeptide(L)'
;GRYYKGYHYDKISDLLGGAYYKDNKLAWRDPDTKLREGDKVNQDYLSKILWMGAFAQLEYNREHYKAFVSTSVTSHSYKREDPGKYGTYGYQETYPVANVKTSWSNFVPFSVKAGFNYRFNGMHNVFVNGGYVTKAPMMDNIFVDNTPLSNPIPEKIATGEIGYGFNYRTLSVMLNGYYTQWMDKSVTKAIGSWNGPRACIPNIDARHMGIELEASYQPLEWLRVYGFFTIGNWRWTNDVNFTLFNEQNEKIGEYHAYIKNLHVGNAPQTSAMLGLSCMPVSGLTLGVDFNYYGRHYADFAAADRTDEKDRAEAWKLPDYSTVDLNLNYDFKMGTFRGQLFGNVNNLFNRKYISDALDGSDHTRETAVVWYGFGITWTTGLRISF
;
A
#
# COMPACT_ATOMS: atom_id res chain seq x y z
N GLY A 1 0.18 -23.97 -5.22
CA GLY A 1 1.44 -23.39 -4.77
C GLY A 1 2.16 -22.59 -5.85
N ARG A 2 3.11 -21.76 -5.45
CA ARG A 2 3.92 -20.96 -6.35
C ARG A 2 5.36 -20.93 -5.83
N TYR A 3 6.31 -21.09 -6.75
CA TYR A 3 7.71 -20.81 -6.50
C TYR A 3 8.11 -19.59 -7.31
N TYR A 4 8.67 -18.58 -6.62
CA TYR A 4 9.18 -17.35 -7.21
C TYR A 4 10.69 -17.27 -7.03
N LYS A 5 11.38 -16.85 -8.08
CA LYS A 5 12.81 -16.60 -8.09
C LYS A 5 13.04 -15.27 -8.77
N GLY A 6 13.40 -14.25 -7.99
CA GLY A 6 13.65 -12.89 -8.44
C GLY A 6 15.11 -12.55 -8.40
N TYR A 7 15.66 -12.09 -9.53
CA TYR A 7 17.00 -11.53 -9.61
C TYR A 7 16.92 -10.02 -9.46
N HIS A 8 17.68 -9.49 -8.51
CA HIS A 8 17.74 -8.07 -8.20
C HIS A 8 19.16 -7.58 -8.44
N TYR A 9 19.31 -6.66 -9.37
CA TYR A 9 20.60 -6.07 -9.71
C TYR A 9 20.38 -4.69 -10.32
N ASP A 10 21.37 -3.80 -10.12
CA ASP A 10 21.45 -2.54 -10.83
C ASP A 10 22.35 -2.69 -12.05
N LYS A 11 22.07 -1.92 -13.09
CA LYS A 11 22.90 -1.80 -14.29
C LYS A 11 23.20 -0.35 -14.59
N ILE A 12 24.35 -0.10 -15.16
CA ILE A 12 24.67 1.20 -15.74
C ILE A 12 23.74 1.40 -16.95
N SER A 13 22.90 2.43 -16.90
CA SER A 13 22.02 2.80 -18.02
C SER A 13 22.68 3.80 -18.97
N ASP A 14 23.55 4.67 -18.46
CA ASP A 14 24.24 5.70 -19.19
C ASP A 14 25.51 6.12 -18.43
N LEU A 15 26.59 6.39 -19.14
CA LEU A 15 27.86 6.89 -18.58
C LEU A 15 27.95 8.42 -18.54
N LEU A 16 26.89 9.13 -18.99
CA LEU A 16 26.83 10.60 -19.03
C LEU A 16 28.05 11.25 -19.72
N GLY A 17 28.54 10.61 -20.79
CA GLY A 17 29.72 11.05 -21.55
C GLY A 17 31.06 10.58 -20.97
N GLY A 18 31.04 9.83 -19.85
CA GLY A 18 32.25 9.19 -19.30
C GLY A 18 32.70 7.99 -20.12
N ALA A 19 34.01 7.69 -20.11
CA ALA A 19 34.56 6.55 -20.84
C ALA A 19 34.29 5.20 -20.13
N TYR A 20 34.14 5.20 -18.82
CA TYR A 20 33.86 4.04 -17.97
C TYR A 20 33.45 4.47 -16.55
N TYR A 21 32.87 3.54 -15.80
CA TYR A 21 32.58 3.66 -14.38
C TYR A 21 33.40 2.63 -13.60
N LYS A 22 33.74 2.90 -12.34
CA LYS A 22 34.34 1.93 -11.41
C LYS A 22 33.39 1.75 -10.22
N ASP A 23 33.14 0.50 -9.82
CA ASP A 23 32.30 0.13 -8.70
C ASP A 23 33.00 -0.91 -7.84
N ASN A 24 33.11 -0.62 -6.55
CA ASN A 24 33.70 -1.51 -5.55
C ASN A 24 32.67 -2.21 -4.66
N LYS A 25 31.39 -2.10 -4.95
CA LYS A 25 30.31 -2.63 -4.10
C LYS A 25 30.02 -4.12 -4.33
N LEU A 26 30.34 -4.63 -5.52
CA LEU A 26 30.16 -6.05 -5.82
C LEU A 26 31.37 -6.87 -5.42
N ALA A 27 31.28 -7.66 -4.34
CA ALA A 27 32.37 -8.43 -3.76
C ALA A 27 33.04 -9.45 -4.70
N TRP A 28 32.30 -9.90 -5.75
CA TRP A 28 32.82 -10.83 -6.75
C TRP A 28 33.60 -10.16 -7.89
N ARG A 29 33.72 -8.84 -7.90
CA ARG A 29 34.35 -8.06 -8.98
C ARG A 29 35.61 -7.35 -8.49
N ASP A 30 36.63 -7.33 -9.34
CA ASP A 30 37.78 -6.47 -9.16
C ASP A 30 37.35 -4.98 -9.20
N PRO A 31 37.62 -4.21 -8.15
CA PRO A 31 37.23 -2.79 -8.07
C PRO A 31 37.88 -1.91 -9.14
N ASP A 32 38.97 -2.34 -9.75
CA ASP A 32 39.61 -1.62 -10.86
C ASP A 32 39.03 -1.93 -12.23
N THR A 33 38.06 -2.83 -12.31
CA THR A 33 37.37 -3.13 -13.56
C THR A 33 36.69 -1.89 -14.13
N LYS A 34 36.96 -1.59 -15.41
CA LYS A 34 36.32 -0.50 -16.14
C LYS A 34 34.98 -0.96 -16.68
N LEU A 35 33.91 -0.47 -16.06
CA LEU A 35 32.54 -0.85 -16.36
C LEU A 35 31.93 0.05 -17.45
N ARG A 36 31.02 -0.50 -18.23
CA ARG A 36 30.31 0.16 -19.33
C ARG A 36 28.81 0.03 -19.17
N GLU A 37 28.04 0.65 -20.03
CA GLU A 37 26.59 0.49 -20.11
C GLU A 37 26.19 -0.98 -20.19
N GLY A 38 25.20 -1.37 -19.40
CA GLY A 38 24.72 -2.74 -19.28
C GLY A 38 25.42 -3.57 -18.21
N ASP A 39 26.60 -3.16 -17.71
CA ASP A 39 27.29 -3.85 -16.61
C ASP A 39 26.53 -3.69 -15.28
N LYS A 40 26.53 -4.75 -14.47
CA LYS A 40 25.95 -4.74 -13.15
C LYS A 40 26.78 -3.86 -12.21
N VAL A 41 26.11 -3.16 -11.29
CA VAL A 41 26.72 -2.30 -10.25
C VAL A 41 25.91 -2.36 -8.97
N ASN A 42 26.46 -1.84 -7.89
CA ASN A 42 25.82 -1.64 -6.58
C ASN A 42 25.31 -2.91 -5.90
N GLN A 43 24.41 -3.67 -6.51
CA GLN A 43 23.78 -4.85 -5.93
C GLN A 43 23.57 -5.97 -6.96
N ASP A 44 23.68 -7.22 -6.50
CA ASP A 44 23.40 -8.42 -7.29
C ASP A 44 22.99 -9.56 -6.36
N TYR A 45 21.71 -9.69 -6.09
CA TYR A 45 21.17 -10.72 -5.20
C TYR A 45 19.94 -11.42 -5.78
N LEU A 46 19.62 -12.56 -5.21
CA LEU A 46 18.54 -13.45 -5.60
C LEU A 46 17.59 -13.67 -4.43
N SER A 47 16.34 -13.39 -4.64
CA SER A 47 15.25 -13.72 -3.72
C SER A 47 14.51 -14.97 -4.17
N LYS A 48 14.26 -15.89 -3.25
CA LYS A 48 13.46 -17.10 -3.47
C LYS A 48 12.29 -17.11 -2.50
N ILE A 49 11.10 -17.32 -3.03
CA ILE A 49 9.87 -17.43 -2.25
C ILE A 49 9.15 -18.72 -2.67
N LEU A 50 8.87 -19.58 -1.72
CA LEU A 50 8.00 -20.72 -1.90
C LEU A 50 6.70 -20.46 -1.13
N TRP A 51 5.59 -20.50 -1.84
CA TRP A 51 4.27 -20.33 -1.28
C TRP A 51 3.39 -21.54 -1.60
N MET A 52 2.73 -22.07 -0.59
CA MET A 52 1.70 -23.11 -0.72
C MET A 52 0.53 -22.77 0.18
N GLY A 53 -0.68 -23.12 -0.24
CA GLY A 53 -1.85 -22.86 0.59
C GLY A 53 -3.05 -23.70 0.20
N ALA A 54 -3.95 -23.81 1.17
CA ALA A 54 -5.27 -24.38 1.00
C ALA A 54 -6.31 -23.42 1.58
N PHE A 55 -7.50 -23.42 1.01
CA PHE A 55 -8.64 -22.65 1.50
C PHE A 55 -9.91 -23.50 1.41
N ALA A 56 -10.87 -23.16 2.25
CA ALA A 56 -12.23 -23.69 2.22
C ALA A 56 -13.22 -22.56 2.47
N GLN A 57 -14.36 -22.61 1.80
CA GLN A 57 -15.46 -21.70 1.99
C GLN A 57 -16.78 -22.45 1.99
N LEU A 58 -17.63 -22.11 2.94
CA LEU A 58 -18.99 -22.59 3.03
C LEU A 58 -19.92 -21.38 2.92
N GLU A 59 -20.90 -21.49 2.03
CA GLU A 59 -21.94 -20.47 1.86
C GLU A 59 -23.32 -21.08 2.09
N TYR A 60 -24.15 -20.34 2.79
CA TYR A 60 -25.56 -20.65 3.00
C TYR A 60 -26.41 -19.52 2.46
N ASN A 61 -27.23 -19.81 1.45
CA ASN A 61 -28.08 -18.84 0.79
C ASN A 61 -29.54 -19.28 0.88
N ARG A 62 -30.35 -18.42 1.46
CA ARG A 62 -31.84 -18.51 1.50
C ARG A 62 -32.43 -17.16 1.15
N GLU A 63 -33.71 -17.11 0.96
CA GLU A 63 -34.46 -15.92 0.55
C GLU A 63 -34.11 -14.68 1.38
N HIS A 64 -34.13 -14.82 2.70
CA HIS A 64 -33.86 -13.74 3.65
C HIS A 64 -32.46 -13.77 4.27
N TYR A 65 -31.73 -14.87 4.18
CA TYR A 65 -30.47 -15.07 4.88
C TYR A 65 -29.37 -15.45 3.91
N LYS A 66 -28.24 -14.78 4.07
CA LYS A 66 -26.99 -15.20 3.47
C LYS A 66 -25.91 -15.25 4.55
N ALA A 67 -25.19 -16.34 4.61
CA ALA A 67 -24.08 -16.49 5.53
C ALA A 67 -22.92 -17.15 4.83
N PHE A 68 -21.72 -16.83 5.24
CA PHE A 68 -20.53 -17.52 4.79
C PHE A 68 -19.52 -17.69 5.92
N VAL A 69 -18.73 -18.74 5.82
CA VAL A 69 -17.49 -18.91 6.57
C VAL A 69 -16.40 -19.30 5.58
N SER A 70 -15.27 -18.63 5.67
CA SER A 70 -14.10 -18.89 4.82
C SER A 70 -12.87 -19.02 5.70
N THR A 71 -12.04 -20.01 5.41
CA THR A 71 -10.76 -20.22 6.09
C THR A 71 -9.66 -20.49 5.09
N SER A 72 -8.46 -20.05 5.39
CA SER A 72 -7.29 -20.42 4.63
C SER A 72 -6.09 -20.64 5.54
N VAL A 73 -5.19 -21.51 5.13
CA VAL A 73 -3.86 -21.67 5.70
C VAL A 73 -2.85 -21.66 4.59
N THR A 74 -1.75 -20.97 4.80
CA THR A 74 -0.68 -20.88 3.80
C THR A 74 0.68 -21.11 4.45
N SER A 75 1.62 -21.63 3.69
CA SER A 75 3.02 -21.72 4.07
C SER A 75 3.82 -20.78 3.17
N HIS A 76 4.55 -19.87 3.78
CA HIS A 76 5.44 -18.93 3.13
C HIS A 76 6.88 -19.20 3.57
N SER A 77 7.75 -19.48 2.64
CA SER A 77 9.16 -19.72 2.88
C SER A 77 9.99 -18.75 2.06
N TYR A 78 10.93 -18.07 2.72
CA TYR A 78 11.78 -17.06 2.14
C TYR A 78 13.23 -17.43 2.27
N LYS A 79 14.00 -17.19 1.21
CA LYS A 79 15.45 -17.37 1.18
C LYS A 79 16.09 -16.31 0.32
N ARG A 80 17.24 -15.79 0.75
CA ARG A 80 18.03 -14.84 -0.01
C ARG A 80 19.44 -15.40 -0.29
N GLU A 81 19.96 -15.10 -1.48
CA GLU A 81 21.32 -15.39 -1.89
C GLU A 81 21.91 -14.09 -2.43
N ASP A 82 23.02 -13.62 -1.83
CA ASP A 82 23.62 -12.33 -2.18
C ASP A 82 25.11 -12.49 -2.47
N PRO A 83 25.47 -12.96 -3.66
CA PRO A 83 26.86 -13.03 -4.08
C PRO A 83 27.48 -11.65 -4.31
N GLY A 84 26.63 -10.62 -4.56
CA GLY A 84 27.10 -9.25 -4.79
C GLY A 84 27.79 -8.67 -3.55
N LYS A 85 27.20 -8.89 -2.37
CA LYS A 85 27.76 -8.36 -1.11
C LYS A 85 28.69 -9.33 -0.40
N TYR A 86 28.44 -10.63 -0.47
CA TYR A 86 29.09 -11.66 0.32
C TYR A 86 29.89 -12.68 -0.50
N GLY A 87 30.15 -12.40 -1.76
CA GLY A 87 30.90 -13.31 -2.65
C GLY A 87 32.39 -13.36 -2.32
N THR A 88 32.95 -14.54 -2.38
CA THR A 88 34.38 -14.78 -2.13
C THR A 88 35.17 -14.67 -3.43
N TYR A 89 35.48 -13.49 -3.90
CA TYR A 89 36.59 -13.26 -4.79
C TYR A 89 37.45 -12.16 -4.21
N GLY A 90 38.45 -12.52 -3.45
CA GLY A 90 39.74 -11.94 -3.13
C GLY A 90 39.93 -10.43 -2.96
N TYR A 91 38.94 -9.57 -3.17
CA TYR A 91 39.13 -8.12 -3.26
C TYR A 91 38.51 -7.30 -2.13
N GLN A 92 37.73 -7.91 -1.25
CA GLN A 92 37.23 -7.22 -0.04
C GLN A 92 37.34 -8.12 1.19
N GLU A 93 38.36 -7.87 2.01
CA GLU A 93 38.54 -8.51 3.31
C GLU A 93 37.60 -8.00 4.42
N THR A 94 36.63 -7.17 4.13
CA THR A 94 35.96 -6.30 5.10
C THR A 94 34.57 -6.69 5.57
N TYR A 95 33.98 -7.75 5.06
CA TYR A 95 32.71 -8.22 5.62
C TYR A 95 32.88 -9.55 6.33
N PRO A 96 32.63 -9.60 7.67
CA PRO A 96 32.56 -10.88 8.37
C PRO A 96 31.55 -11.73 7.64
N VAL A 97 31.92 -12.96 7.32
CA VAL A 97 31.26 -13.94 6.50
C VAL A 97 29.81 -14.15 6.96
N ALA A 98 28.92 -13.26 6.60
CA ALA A 98 27.53 -13.64 6.47
C ALA A 98 27.49 -14.60 5.30
N ASN A 99 26.90 -15.78 5.48
CA ASN A 99 26.77 -16.76 4.41
C ASN A 99 26.16 -16.09 3.18
N VAL A 100 26.78 -16.31 2.01
CA VAL A 100 26.22 -15.88 0.71
C VAL A 100 24.74 -16.25 0.56
N LYS A 101 24.31 -17.29 1.28
CA LYS A 101 22.94 -17.82 1.27
C LYS A 101 22.38 -17.87 2.69
N THR A 102 21.19 -17.31 2.88
CA THR A 102 20.45 -17.48 4.14
C THR A 102 19.88 -18.91 4.25
N SER A 103 19.51 -19.29 5.46
CA SER A 103 18.57 -20.39 5.65
C SER A 103 17.17 -20.01 5.15
N TRP A 104 16.27 -20.97 5.02
CA TRP A 104 14.87 -20.72 4.77
C TRP A 104 14.21 -20.19 6.05
N SER A 105 13.49 -19.07 5.93
CA SER A 105 12.62 -18.55 6.98
C SER A 105 11.17 -18.91 6.63
N ASN A 106 10.51 -19.67 7.53
CA ASN A 106 9.20 -20.25 7.26
C ASN A 106 8.14 -19.63 8.16
N PHE A 107 7.00 -19.31 7.57
CA PHE A 107 5.82 -18.78 8.26
C PHE A 107 4.59 -19.53 7.81
N VAL A 108 3.63 -19.71 8.73
CA VAL A 108 2.35 -20.37 8.45
C VAL A 108 1.19 -19.44 8.81
N PRO A 109 0.95 -18.39 8.00
CA PRO A 109 -0.20 -17.53 8.20
C PRO A 109 -1.51 -18.26 7.89
N PHE A 110 -2.57 -17.83 8.58
CA PHE A 110 -3.91 -18.34 8.38
C PHE A 110 -4.94 -17.21 8.39
N SER A 111 -6.12 -17.48 7.88
CA SER A 111 -7.26 -16.58 7.98
C SER A 111 -8.54 -17.32 8.28
N VAL A 112 -9.42 -16.66 9.06
CA VAL A 112 -10.81 -17.06 9.25
C VAL A 112 -11.66 -15.81 9.05
N LYS A 113 -12.69 -15.91 8.21
CA LYS A 113 -13.65 -14.84 7.96
C LYS A 113 -15.07 -15.42 8.00
N ALA A 114 -16.00 -14.67 8.56
CA ALA A 114 -17.40 -15.03 8.56
C ALA A 114 -18.25 -13.79 8.32
N GLY A 115 -19.40 -13.99 7.68
CA GLY A 115 -20.35 -12.92 7.43
C GLY A 115 -21.77 -13.43 7.41
N PHE A 116 -22.67 -12.53 7.77
CA PHE A 116 -24.10 -12.76 7.76
C PHE A 116 -24.82 -11.54 7.21
N ASN A 117 -25.77 -11.76 6.33
CA ASN A 117 -26.65 -10.73 5.79
C ASN A 117 -28.10 -11.18 5.97
N TYR A 118 -28.92 -10.29 6.49
CA TYR A 118 -30.37 -10.47 6.62
C TYR A 118 -31.13 -9.46 5.78
N ARG A 119 -32.02 -9.92 4.93
CA ARG A 119 -32.92 -9.12 4.13
C ARG A 119 -34.31 -9.10 4.79
N PHE A 120 -34.70 -7.95 5.31
CA PHE A 120 -36.05 -7.78 5.87
C PHE A 120 -37.14 -7.90 4.80
N ASN A 121 -36.85 -7.37 3.62
CA ASN A 121 -37.70 -7.39 2.44
C ASN A 121 -36.83 -7.11 1.20
N GLY A 122 -37.47 -6.86 0.06
CA GLY A 122 -36.74 -6.52 -1.18
C GLY A 122 -35.97 -5.19 -1.16
N MET A 123 -36.16 -4.35 -0.13
CA MET A 123 -35.58 -3.01 -0.05
C MET A 123 -34.47 -2.87 1.01
N HIS A 124 -34.58 -3.58 2.12
CA HIS A 124 -33.74 -3.37 3.31
C HIS A 124 -32.93 -4.61 3.67
N ASN A 125 -31.66 -4.41 3.94
CA ASN A 125 -30.82 -5.45 4.52
C ASN A 125 -29.86 -4.90 5.57
N VAL A 126 -29.46 -5.75 6.50
CA VAL A 126 -28.35 -5.53 7.42
C VAL A 126 -27.33 -6.64 7.24
N PHE A 127 -26.08 -6.30 7.43
CA PHE A 127 -25.02 -7.30 7.43
C PHE A 127 -24.03 -7.07 8.58
N VAL A 128 -23.38 -8.15 8.96
CA VAL A 128 -22.23 -8.14 9.86
C VAL A 128 -21.18 -9.07 9.28
N ASN A 129 -19.94 -8.59 9.25
CA ASN A 129 -18.78 -9.37 8.84
C ASN A 129 -17.70 -9.28 9.90
N GLY A 130 -16.91 -10.33 10.04
CA GLY A 130 -15.76 -10.35 10.92
C GLY A 130 -14.66 -11.25 10.37
N GLY A 131 -13.44 -10.96 10.77
CA GLY A 131 -12.32 -11.77 10.34
C GLY A 131 -11.10 -11.62 11.22
N TYR A 132 -10.32 -12.69 11.24
CA TYR A 132 -8.99 -12.70 11.80
C TYR A 132 -8.02 -13.25 10.74
N VAL A 133 -6.99 -12.46 10.46
CA VAL A 133 -6.02 -12.77 9.40
C VAL A 133 -4.63 -12.61 9.98
N THR A 134 -3.78 -13.60 9.77
CA THR A 134 -2.34 -13.45 9.96
C THR A 134 -1.65 -13.32 8.60
N LYS A 135 -0.59 -12.53 8.53
CA LYS A 135 0.14 -12.23 7.31
C LYS A 135 1.64 -12.41 7.55
N ALA A 136 2.31 -13.19 6.71
CA ALA A 136 3.76 -13.34 6.80
C ALA A 136 4.46 -11.98 6.62
N PRO A 137 5.57 -11.72 7.34
CA PRO A 137 6.36 -10.52 7.13
C PRO A 137 6.85 -10.40 5.68
N MET A 138 7.10 -9.17 5.23
CA MET A 138 7.82 -8.94 3.98
C MET A 138 9.28 -9.36 4.11
N MET A 139 9.95 -9.67 3.01
CA MET A 139 11.35 -10.12 3.03
C MET A 139 12.28 -9.11 3.70
N ASP A 140 12.06 -7.82 3.50
CA ASP A 140 12.85 -6.72 4.12
C ASP A 140 12.62 -6.59 5.63
N ASN A 141 11.57 -7.22 6.16
CA ASN A 141 11.30 -7.33 7.59
C ASN A 141 11.78 -8.68 8.17
N ILE A 142 12.38 -9.54 7.35
CA ILE A 142 12.97 -10.81 7.76
C ILE A 142 14.49 -10.74 7.71
N PHE A 143 15.03 -10.06 6.70
CA PHE A 143 16.46 -9.95 6.46
C PHE A 143 16.86 -8.48 6.24
N VAL A 144 17.92 -8.05 6.89
CA VAL A 144 18.73 -6.90 6.47
C VAL A 144 19.90 -7.47 5.69
N ASP A 145 19.87 -7.34 4.36
CA ASP A 145 20.68 -8.12 3.44
C ASP A 145 20.55 -9.63 3.73
N ASN A 146 21.66 -10.35 4.01
CA ASN A 146 21.61 -11.75 4.41
C ASN A 146 21.63 -11.97 5.93
N THR A 147 21.56 -10.90 6.73
CA THR A 147 21.49 -11.00 8.20
C THR A 147 20.01 -11.14 8.60
N PRO A 148 19.62 -12.25 9.23
CA PRO A 148 18.27 -12.38 9.75
C PRO A 148 18.00 -11.34 10.84
N LEU A 149 16.84 -10.71 10.78
CA LEU A 149 16.34 -9.89 11.88
C LEU A 149 15.93 -10.77 13.06
N SER A 150 16.07 -10.23 14.26
CA SER A 150 15.66 -10.93 15.47
C SER A 150 14.15 -11.12 15.48
N ASN A 151 13.72 -12.39 15.47
CA ASN A 151 12.33 -12.79 15.70
C ASN A 151 11.27 -12.10 14.81
N PRO A 152 11.35 -12.21 13.48
CA PRO A 152 10.27 -11.72 12.62
C PRO A 152 9.00 -12.54 12.86
N ILE A 153 7.92 -11.86 13.25
CA ILE A 153 6.62 -12.49 13.54
C ILE A 153 5.57 -12.11 12.48
N PRO A 154 4.59 -12.95 12.19
CA PRO A 154 3.47 -12.60 11.33
C PRO A 154 2.64 -11.44 11.89
N GLU A 155 2.27 -10.51 11.03
CA GLU A 155 1.28 -9.49 11.33
C GLU A 155 -0.08 -10.14 11.59
N LYS A 156 -0.88 -9.56 12.49
CA LYS A 156 -2.21 -10.03 12.85
C LYS A 156 -3.24 -8.91 12.64
N ILE A 157 -4.36 -9.25 12.05
CA ILE A 157 -5.42 -8.29 11.73
C ILE A 157 -6.74 -8.89 12.23
N ALA A 158 -7.37 -8.23 13.18
CA ALA A 158 -8.73 -8.53 13.61
C ALA A 158 -9.65 -7.41 13.11
N THR A 159 -10.71 -7.77 12.38
CA THR A 159 -11.63 -6.80 11.79
C THR A 159 -13.07 -7.20 12.03
N GLY A 160 -13.93 -6.21 12.19
CA GLY A 160 -15.39 -6.36 12.25
C GLY A 160 -16.05 -5.17 11.58
N GLU A 161 -17.16 -5.43 10.93
CA GLU A 161 -17.99 -4.41 10.30
C GLU A 161 -19.46 -4.73 10.45
N ILE A 162 -20.29 -3.70 10.50
CA ILE A 162 -21.75 -3.77 10.49
C ILE A 162 -22.27 -2.75 9.50
N GLY A 163 -23.21 -3.15 8.67
CA GLY A 163 -23.75 -2.24 7.68
C GLY A 163 -25.26 -2.42 7.45
N TYR A 164 -25.82 -1.40 6.86
CA TYR A 164 -27.23 -1.33 6.46
C TYR A 164 -27.32 -0.90 4.99
N GLY A 165 -28.06 -1.67 4.21
CA GLY A 165 -28.35 -1.39 2.81
C GLY A 165 -29.83 -1.06 2.60
N PHE A 166 -30.08 -0.03 1.81
CA PHE A 166 -31.40 0.34 1.32
C PHE A 166 -31.39 0.41 -0.20
N ASN A 167 -32.29 -0.32 -0.85
CA ASN A 167 -32.46 -0.32 -2.30
C ASN A 167 -33.94 -0.18 -2.64
N TYR A 168 -34.29 0.92 -3.27
CA TYR A 168 -35.65 1.15 -3.71
C TYR A 168 -35.68 1.79 -5.08
N ARG A 169 -36.19 1.07 -6.07
CA ARG A 169 -36.28 1.52 -7.49
C ARG A 169 -34.90 2.00 -7.97
N THR A 170 -34.73 3.31 -8.07
CA THR A 170 -33.57 3.98 -8.62
C THR A 170 -32.63 4.54 -7.54
N LEU A 171 -32.95 4.33 -6.26
CA LEU A 171 -32.14 4.77 -5.12
C LEU A 171 -31.48 3.58 -4.43
N SER A 172 -30.16 3.63 -4.28
CA SER A 172 -29.36 2.70 -3.46
C SER A 172 -28.56 3.49 -2.44
N VAL A 173 -28.61 3.08 -1.19
CA VAL A 173 -27.82 3.67 -0.09
C VAL A 173 -27.22 2.54 0.72
N MET A 174 -25.94 2.66 1.06
CA MET A 174 -25.24 1.77 1.97
C MET A 174 -24.53 2.59 3.04
N LEU A 175 -24.76 2.21 4.31
CA LEU A 175 -24.06 2.75 5.47
C LEU A 175 -23.30 1.62 6.12
N ASN A 176 -22.02 1.80 6.36
CA ASN A 176 -21.13 0.82 6.99
C ASN A 176 -20.33 1.46 8.13
N GLY A 177 -20.20 0.75 9.24
CA GLY A 177 -19.27 1.06 10.32
C GLY A 177 -18.27 -0.07 10.48
N TYR A 178 -17.00 0.25 10.62
CA TYR A 178 -15.94 -0.74 10.73
C TYR A 178 -14.99 -0.47 11.91
N TYR A 179 -14.39 -1.55 12.40
CA TYR A 179 -13.31 -1.53 13.38
C TYR A 179 -12.27 -2.58 13.00
N THR A 180 -11.01 -2.17 12.89
CA THR A 180 -9.89 -3.06 12.59
C THR A 180 -8.74 -2.77 13.57
N GLN A 181 -8.27 -3.82 14.24
CA GLN A 181 -7.06 -3.81 15.03
C GLN A 181 -5.96 -4.52 14.23
N TRP A 182 -4.91 -3.78 13.91
CA TRP A 182 -3.70 -4.30 13.30
C TRP A 182 -2.64 -4.44 14.38
N MET A 183 -2.04 -5.61 14.50
CA MET A 183 -1.07 -5.96 15.54
C MET A 183 0.20 -6.53 14.92
N ASP A 184 1.31 -6.30 15.60
CA ASP A 184 2.61 -6.87 15.24
C ASP A 184 3.07 -6.49 13.82
N LYS A 185 2.65 -5.34 13.31
CA LYS A 185 3.12 -4.85 12.00
C LYS A 185 4.61 -4.54 12.10
N SER A 186 5.37 -4.97 11.09
CA SER A 186 6.80 -4.64 10.98
C SER A 186 7.04 -3.76 9.77
N VAL A 187 7.86 -2.72 9.95
CA VAL A 187 8.21 -1.77 8.90
C VAL A 187 9.72 -1.53 8.92
N THR A 188 10.34 -1.56 7.75
CA THR A 188 11.73 -1.10 7.57
C THR A 188 11.71 0.18 6.75
N LYS A 189 12.28 1.26 7.28
CA LYS A 189 12.33 2.59 6.66
C LYS A 189 13.78 3.05 6.51
N ALA A 190 14.12 3.61 5.35
CA ALA A 190 15.36 4.36 5.18
C ALA A 190 15.25 5.73 5.89
N ILE A 191 16.36 6.20 6.46
CA ILE A 191 16.46 7.50 7.11
C ILE A 191 17.24 8.44 6.19
N GLY A 192 16.65 9.57 5.86
CA GLY A 192 17.24 10.61 5.02
C GLY A 192 17.22 10.29 3.53
N SER A 193 18.06 9.39 3.04
CA SER A 193 18.15 9.03 1.62
C SER A 193 17.78 7.57 1.36
N TRP A 194 17.51 7.21 0.10
CA TRP A 194 17.20 5.84 -0.31
C TRP A 194 18.25 4.81 0.13
N ASN A 195 19.52 5.19 0.12
CA ASN A 195 20.65 4.36 0.56
C ASN A 195 21.14 4.70 1.97
N GLY A 196 20.39 5.51 2.74
CA GLY A 196 20.74 5.91 4.09
C GLY A 196 20.57 4.80 5.11
N PRO A 197 20.88 5.09 6.37
CA PRO A 197 20.62 4.21 7.51
C PRO A 197 19.19 3.69 7.50
N ARG A 198 18.97 2.47 8.02
CA ARG A 198 17.65 1.83 8.04
C ARG A 198 17.17 1.62 9.47
N ALA A 199 15.94 2.07 9.73
CA ALA A 199 15.22 1.76 10.96
C ALA A 199 14.33 0.54 10.74
N CYS A 200 14.58 -0.56 11.45
CA CYS A 200 13.73 -1.73 11.49
C CYS A 200 12.83 -1.64 12.73
N ILE A 201 11.55 -1.48 12.51
CA ILE A 201 10.54 -1.19 13.53
C ILE A 201 9.55 -2.37 13.56
N PRO A 202 9.72 -3.33 14.49
CA PRO A 202 8.77 -4.43 14.69
C PRO A 202 7.63 -4.02 15.62
N ASN A 203 6.59 -4.84 15.67
CA ASN A 203 5.53 -4.82 16.68
C ASN A 203 4.78 -3.49 16.76
N ILE A 204 4.50 -2.87 15.63
CA ILE A 204 3.68 -1.67 15.56
C ILE A 204 2.21 -2.10 15.54
N ASP A 205 1.42 -1.54 16.45
CA ASP A 205 -0.01 -1.76 16.51
C ASP A 205 -0.77 -0.52 16.05
N ALA A 206 -1.85 -0.74 15.30
CA ALA A 206 -2.72 0.34 14.83
C ALA A 206 -4.20 -0.04 14.95
N ARG A 207 -5.01 0.94 15.25
CA ARG A 207 -6.47 0.84 15.23
C ARG A 207 -7.02 1.70 14.09
N HIS A 208 -7.85 1.10 13.25
CA HIS A 208 -8.59 1.77 12.20
C HIS A 208 -10.07 1.59 12.47
N MET A 209 -10.79 2.68 12.64
CA MET A 209 -12.25 2.65 12.78
C MET A 209 -12.87 3.82 12.04
N GLY A 210 -14.09 3.65 11.56
CA GLY A 210 -14.76 4.71 10.81
C GLY A 210 -16.15 4.33 10.36
N ILE A 211 -16.76 5.27 9.63
CA ILE A 211 -18.07 5.17 9.01
C ILE A 211 -17.92 5.48 7.53
N GLU A 212 -18.62 4.74 6.70
CA GLU A 212 -18.66 4.87 5.25
C GLU A 212 -20.11 4.95 4.80
N LEU A 213 -20.42 5.92 3.94
CA LEU A 213 -21.71 6.09 3.32
C LEU A 213 -21.52 6.08 1.82
N GLU A 214 -22.25 5.23 1.12
CA GLU A 214 -22.38 5.24 -0.33
C GLU A 214 -23.82 5.49 -0.74
N ALA A 215 -24.06 6.28 -1.78
CA ALA A 215 -25.35 6.50 -2.34
C ALA A 215 -25.30 6.59 -3.87
N SER A 216 -26.33 6.08 -4.52
CA SER A 216 -26.53 6.21 -5.96
C SER A 216 -28.02 6.42 -6.23
N TYR A 217 -28.33 7.46 -6.97
CA TYR A 217 -29.69 7.82 -7.34
C TYR A 217 -29.80 8.12 -8.84
N GLN A 218 -30.71 7.45 -9.50
CA GLN A 218 -30.98 7.65 -10.92
C GLN A 218 -32.41 8.24 -11.11
N PRO A 219 -32.58 9.58 -10.94
CA PRO A 219 -33.88 10.22 -11.02
C PRO A 219 -34.52 10.12 -12.42
N LEU A 220 -33.66 10.07 -13.44
CA LEU A 220 -34.03 9.99 -14.85
C LEU A 220 -33.21 8.91 -15.54
N GLU A 221 -33.71 8.32 -16.60
CA GLU A 221 -32.97 7.27 -17.34
C GLU A 221 -31.60 7.74 -17.83
N TRP A 222 -31.51 9.01 -18.17
CA TRP A 222 -30.29 9.63 -18.68
C TRP A 222 -29.40 10.31 -17.60
N LEU A 223 -29.84 10.39 -16.34
CA LEU A 223 -29.11 11.09 -15.26
C LEU A 223 -28.93 10.21 -14.03
N ARG A 224 -27.69 10.04 -13.59
CA ARG A 224 -27.33 9.37 -12.35
C ARG A 224 -26.47 10.30 -11.49
N VAL A 225 -26.83 10.41 -10.22
CA VAL A 225 -26.05 11.06 -9.15
C VAL A 225 -25.53 9.97 -8.24
N TYR A 226 -24.25 10.00 -7.89
CA TYR A 226 -23.66 8.99 -7.02
C TYR A 226 -22.55 9.62 -6.19
N GLY A 227 -22.22 8.98 -5.09
CA GLY A 227 -21.12 9.44 -4.27
C GLY A 227 -20.87 8.57 -3.07
N PHE A 228 -19.78 8.88 -2.40
CA PHE A 228 -19.45 8.31 -1.11
C PHE A 228 -18.91 9.39 -0.16
N PHE A 229 -18.99 9.07 1.12
CA PHE A 229 -18.39 9.84 2.20
C PHE A 229 -17.80 8.85 3.21
N THR A 230 -16.54 9.05 3.59
CA THR A 230 -15.87 8.27 4.62
C THR A 230 -15.25 9.17 5.67
N ILE A 231 -15.36 8.76 6.92
CA ILE A 231 -14.69 9.40 8.04
C ILE A 231 -14.07 8.32 8.93
N GLY A 232 -12.75 8.35 9.04
CA GLY A 232 -11.96 7.43 9.88
C GLY A 232 -11.36 8.11 11.11
N ASN A 233 -10.94 7.28 12.05
CA ASN A 233 -10.05 7.64 13.14
C ASN A 233 -9.02 6.51 13.27
N TRP A 234 -7.90 6.69 12.58
CA TRP A 234 -6.83 5.71 12.50
C TRP A 234 -5.64 6.17 13.33
N ARG A 235 -5.25 5.36 14.31
CA ARG A 235 -4.18 5.74 15.24
C ARG A 235 -3.24 4.58 15.53
N TRP A 236 -1.99 4.90 15.72
CA TRP A 236 -1.02 4.02 16.36
C TRP A 236 -1.41 3.80 17.82
N THR A 237 -1.31 2.56 18.31
CA THR A 237 -1.84 2.23 19.65
C THR A 237 -0.77 1.91 20.69
N ASN A 238 0.49 1.77 20.27
CA ASN A 238 1.64 1.54 21.14
C ASN A 238 2.83 2.42 20.76
N ASP A 239 3.75 2.57 21.69
CA ASP A 239 5.11 3.01 21.43
C ASP A 239 5.94 1.78 21.03
N VAL A 240 7.06 1.97 20.33
CA VAL A 240 7.80 0.87 19.72
C VAL A 240 9.30 0.99 19.95
N ASN A 241 9.97 -0.16 20.01
CA ASN A 241 11.44 -0.21 19.91
C ASN A 241 11.82 -0.41 18.44
N PHE A 242 12.90 0.20 18.01
CA PHE A 242 13.45 -0.01 16.69
C PHE A 242 14.97 -0.20 16.72
N THR A 243 15.46 -0.97 15.76
CA THR A 243 16.89 -1.16 15.56
C THR A 243 17.35 -0.30 14.39
N LEU A 244 18.40 0.49 14.61
CA LEU A 244 19.02 1.30 13.58
C LEU A 244 20.23 0.57 12.99
N PHE A 245 20.30 0.53 11.66
CA PHE A 245 21.41 -0.01 10.89
C PHE A 245 22.04 1.11 10.05
N ASN A 246 23.37 1.12 9.95
CA ASN A 246 24.10 2.04 9.07
C ASN A 246 23.96 1.64 7.58
N GLU A 247 24.57 2.41 6.68
CA GLU A 247 24.59 2.14 5.24
C GLU A 247 25.28 0.82 4.88
N GLN A 248 26.12 0.28 5.74
CA GLN A 248 26.76 -1.03 5.60
C GLN A 248 25.89 -2.16 6.16
N ASN A 249 24.70 -1.83 6.69
CA ASN A 249 23.77 -2.73 7.38
C ASN A 249 24.34 -3.36 8.67
N GLU A 250 25.22 -2.63 9.35
CA GLU A 250 25.66 -2.97 10.69
C GLU A 250 24.72 -2.31 11.71
N LYS A 251 24.41 -3.03 12.78
CA LYS A 251 23.58 -2.51 13.88
C LYS A 251 24.31 -1.38 14.59
N ILE A 252 23.73 -0.17 14.55
CA ILE A 252 24.22 1.01 15.27
C ILE A 252 23.72 0.99 16.72
N GLY A 253 22.43 0.66 16.93
CA GLY A 253 21.85 0.66 18.26
C GLY A 253 20.35 0.29 18.24
N GLU A 254 19.78 0.25 19.44
CA GLU A 254 18.35 0.11 19.67
C GLU A 254 17.83 1.39 20.32
N TYR A 255 16.68 1.84 19.86
CA TYR A 255 16.07 3.08 20.28
C TYR A 255 14.58 2.85 20.54
N HIS A 256 13.97 3.77 21.27
CA HIS A 256 12.53 3.78 21.53
C HIS A 256 11.89 4.94 20.78
N ALA A 257 10.77 4.68 20.10
CA ALA A 257 9.99 5.71 19.41
C ALA A 257 8.60 5.85 20.07
N TYR A 258 8.26 7.08 20.39
CA TYR A 258 7.04 7.47 21.11
C TYR A 258 5.97 7.90 20.11
N ILE A 259 5.22 6.92 19.58
CA ILE A 259 4.23 7.10 18.50
C ILE A 259 2.79 6.83 18.91
N LYS A 260 2.57 6.36 20.15
CA LYS A 260 1.23 6.05 20.65
C LYS A 260 0.29 7.25 20.55
N ASN A 261 -0.90 7.03 20.01
CA ASN A 261 -1.97 7.99 19.73
C ASN A 261 -1.73 8.95 18.55
N LEU A 262 -0.59 8.92 17.86
CA LEU A 262 -0.46 9.64 16.60
C LEU A 262 -1.43 9.08 15.56
N HIS A 263 -1.93 9.94 14.68
CA HIS A 263 -2.70 9.47 13.53
C HIS A 263 -1.81 8.66 12.57
N VAL A 264 -2.40 7.63 11.99
CA VAL A 264 -1.73 6.87 10.92
C VAL A 264 -1.67 7.75 9.69
N GLY A 265 -0.47 7.90 9.14
CA GLY A 265 -0.22 8.68 7.93
C GLY A 265 -0.53 7.92 6.63
N ASN A 266 -0.09 8.47 5.50
CA ASN A 266 -0.13 7.90 4.16
C ASN A 266 -1.53 7.77 3.53
N ALA A 267 -2.60 8.21 4.21
CA ALA A 267 -3.95 8.23 3.64
C ALA A 267 -4.85 9.26 4.34
N PRO A 268 -5.71 9.96 3.59
CA PRO A 268 -6.71 10.85 4.17
C PRO A 268 -7.71 10.06 5.00
N GLN A 269 -7.97 10.52 6.23
CA GLN A 269 -8.95 9.90 7.13
C GLN A 269 -10.38 10.44 6.91
N THR A 270 -10.53 11.41 6.02
CA THR A 270 -11.83 11.87 5.51
C THR A 270 -11.73 11.96 3.99
N SER A 271 -12.61 11.26 3.30
CA SER A 271 -12.71 11.32 1.85
C SER A 271 -14.18 11.41 1.44
N ALA A 272 -14.46 12.20 0.43
CA ALA A 272 -15.78 12.30 -0.16
C ALA A 272 -15.68 12.41 -1.68
N MET A 273 -16.66 11.87 -2.37
CA MET A 273 -16.83 12.06 -3.81
C MET A 273 -18.29 12.29 -4.11
N LEU A 274 -18.57 13.23 -4.99
CA LEU A 274 -19.89 13.44 -5.61
C LEU A 274 -19.73 13.39 -7.11
N GLY A 275 -20.39 12.43 -7.73
CA GLY A 275 -20.36 12.19 -9.17
C GLY A 275 -21.70 12.43 -9.84
N LEU A 276 -21.66 12.96 -11.05
CA LEU A 276 -22.79 13.06 -11.97
C LEU A 276 -22.45 12.31 -13.24
N SER A 277 -23.36 11.45 -13.71
CA SER A 277 -23.25 10.78 -15.00
C SER A 277 -24.49 11.07 -15.82
N CYS A 278 -24.29 11.55 -17.04
CA CYS A 278 -25.35 11.99 -17.94
C CYS A 278 -25.22 11.28 -19.29
N MET A 279 -26.34 10.78 -19.81
CA MET A 279 -26.44 10.16 -21.13
C MET A 279 -27.37 11.01 -22.02
N PRO A 280 -26.88 12.16 -22.57
CA PRO A 280 -27.71 13.13 -23.28
C PRO A 280 -28.25 12.58 -24.62
N VAL A 281 -27.51 11.67 -25.21
CA VAL A 281 -27.92 10.95 -26.43
C VAL A 281 -27.48 9.48 -26.35
N SER A 282 -28.11 8.63 -27.12
CA SER A 282 -27.77 7.21 -27.15
C SER A 282 -26.29 6.98 -27.46
N GLY A 283 -25.64 6.18 -26.64
CA GLY A 283 -24.23 5.83 -26.75
C GLY A 283 -23.27 6.82 -26.12
N LEU A 284 -23.65 8.07 -25.82
CA LEU A 284 -22.77 9.06 -25.18
C LEU A 284 -23.03 9.12 -23.68
N THR A 285 -21.99 8.87 -22.90
CA THR A 285 -21.96 9.06 -21.45
C THR A 285 -20.92 10.12 -21.10
N LEU A 286 -21.35 11.12 -20.37
CA LEU A 286 -20.50 12.17 -19.82
C LEU A 286 -20.55 12.08 -18.30
N GLY A 287 -19.41 12.17 -17.64
CA GLY A 287 -19.29 12.13 -16.19
C GLY A 287 -18.45 13.27 -15.65
N VAL A 288 -18.79 13.73 -14.47
CA VAL A 288 -17.99 14.65 -13.68
C VAL A 288 -17.96 14.17 -12.23
N ASP A 289 -16.77 14.11 -11.65
CA ASP A 289 -16.55 13.67 -10.27
C ASP A 289 -15.84 14.79 -9.51
N PHE A 290 -16.46 15.25 -8.43
CA PHE A 290 -15.84 16.12 -7.44
C PHE A 290 -15.31 15.28 -6.29
N ASN A 291 -14.01 15.35 -6.00
CA ASN A 291 -13.33 14.62 -4.95
C ASN A 291 -12.83 15.57 -3.87
N TYR A 292 -12.99 15.21 -2.61
CA TYR A 292 -12.47 15.91 -1.44
C TYR A 292 -11.67 14.97 -0.56
N TYR A 293 -10.51 15.45 -0.07
CA TYR A 293 -9.61 14.72 0.82
C TYR A 293 -9.18 15.62 1.97
N GLY A 294 -9.35 15.13 3.18
CA GLY A 294 -9.02 15.88 4.39
C GLY A 294 -8.55 14.98 5.53
N ARG A 295 -8.06 15.60 6.61
CA ARG A 295 -7.51 14.90 7.76
C ARG A 295 -6.41 13.89 7.36
N HIS A 296 -5.56 14.31 6.44
CA HIS A 296 -4.37 13.57 6.03
C HIS A 296 -3.20 14.01 6.91
N TYR A 297 -2.48 13.04 7.47
CA TYR A 297 -1.35 13.29 8.35
C TYR A 297 -0.08 12.74 7.72
N ALA A 298 1.04 13.39 7.98
CA ALA A 298 2.36 12.90 7.60
C ALA A 298 2.65 11.56 8.29
N ASP A 299 3.40 10.68 7.63
CA ASP A 299 3.87 9.47 8.28
C ASP A 299 5.01 9.80 9.25
N PHE A 300 5.06 9.14 10.40
CA PHE A 300 6.08 9.41 11.40
C PHE A 300 7.48 8.96 10.96
N ALA A 301 8.50 9.72 11.35
CA ALA A 301 9.90 9.32 11.28
C ALA A 301 10.35 8.81 12.66
N ALA A 302 10.66 7.51 12.77
CA ALA A 302 10.96 6.91 14.08
C ALA A 302 12.18 7.56 14.78
N ALA A 303 13.17 7.99 14.01
CA ALA A 303 14.38 8.64 14.54
C ALA A 303 14.09 10.01 15.18
N ASP A 304 13.03 10.69 14.76
CA ASP A 304 12.62 12.01 15.26
C ASP A 304 11.63 11.91 16.44
N ARG A 305 11.27 10.67 16.86
CA ARG A 305 10.30 10.40 17.93
C ARG A 305 10.91 9.72 19.16
N THR A 306 12.18 10.02 19.46
CA THR A 306 12.91 9.37 20.56
C THR A 306 12.83 10.07 21.91
N ASP A 307 12.26 11.26 21.98
CA ASP A 307 11.98 11.97 23.24
C ASP A 307 10.58 11.59 23.78
N GLU A 308 10.50 11.06 25.00
CA GLU A 308 9.24 10.71 25.66
C GLU A 308 8.28 11.88 25.84
N LYS A 309 8.83 13.09 25.97
CA LYS A 309 8.04 14.33 26.14
C LYS A 309 7.44 14.80 24.84
N ASP A 310 7.98 14.38 23.71
CA ASP A 310 7.47 14.72 22.39
C ASP A 310 6.30 13.79 22.01
N ARG A 311 5.10 14.26 22.32
CA ARG A 311 3.83 13.62 21.98
C ARG A 311 3.00 14.44 20.99
N ALA A 312 3.62 15.44 20.36
CA ALA A 312 2.95 16.26 19.39
C ALA A 312 2.43 15.42 18.22
N GLU A 313 1.28 15.80 17.68
CA GLU A 313 0.69 15.13 16.51
C GLU A 313 1.60 15.30 15.29
N ALA A 314 1.64 14.29 14.42
CA ALA A 314 2.30 14.42 13.13
C ALA A 314 1.65 15.55 12.31
N TRP A 315 2.44 16.21 11.49
CA TRP A 315 1.94 17.33 10.69
C TRP A 315 0.71 16.93 9.86
N LYS A 316 -0.36 17.70 10.01
CA LYS A 316 -1.58 17.56 9.23
C LYS A 316 -1.42 18.28 7.89
N LEU A 317 -1.49 17.55 6.79
CA LEU A 317 -1.44 18.08 5.44
C LEU A 317 -2.65 18.99 5.16
N PRO A 318 -2.52 20.01 4.30
CA PRO A 318 -3.65 20.80 3.84
C PRO A 318 -4.68 19.92 3.12
N ASP A 319 -5.95 20.15 3.44
CA ASP A 319 -7.06 19.51 2.74
C ASP A 319 -7.10 19.98 1.28
N TYR A 320 -7.54 19.11 0.36
CA TYR A 320 -7.64 19.46 -1.05
C TYR A 320 -8.85 18.82 -1.72
N SER A 321 -9.18 19.35 -2.90
CA SER A 321 -10.22 18.78 -3.77
C SER A 321 -9.77 18.78 -5.23
N THR A 322 -10.27 17.83 -6.02
CA THR A 322 -10.08 17.73 -7.47
C THR A 322 -11.42 17.57 -8.18
N VAL A 323 -11.44 17.90 -9.45
CA VAL A 323 -12.56 17.60 -10.35
C VAL A 323 -12.02 16.78 -11.51
N ASP A 324 -12.69 15.68 -11.79
CA ASP A 324 -12.35 14.78 -12.89
C ASP A 324 -13.49 14.73 -13.89
N LEU A 325 -13.16 14.61 -15.19
CA LEU A 325 -14.13 14.44 -16.26
C LEU A 325 -13.90 13.10 -16.93
N ASN A 326 -15.00 12.45 -17.31
CA ASN A 326 -14.95 11.24 -18.10
C ASN A 326 -15.97 11.29 -19.25
N LEU A 327 -15.59 10.70 -20.38
CA LEU A 327 -16.40 10.60 -21.59
C LEU A 327 -16.30 9.19 -22.12
N ASN A 328 -17.46 8.60 -22.45
CA ASN A 328 -17.55 7.35 -23.20
C ASN A 328 -18.57 7.54 -24.33
N TYR A 329 -18.18 7.17 -25.54
CA TYR A 329 -19.06 7.17 -26.69
C TYR A 329 -19.03 5.83 -27.41
N ASP A 330 -20.12 5.07 -27.26
CA ASP A 330 -20.34 3.81 -27.93
C ASP A 330 -21.08 4.06 -29.26
N PHE A 331 -20.52 3.59 -30.35
CA PHE A 331 -21.08 3.74 -31.67
C PHE A 331 -21.03 2.44 -32.48
N LYS A 332 -21.94 2.33 -33.45
CA LYS A 332 -22.01 1.19 -34.35
C LYS A 332 -21.84 1.66 -35.79
N MET A 333 -20.98 1.01 -36.53
CA MET A 333 -20.70 1.31 -37.93
C MET A 333 -20.67 0.01 -38.74
N GLY A 334 -21.82 -0.33 -39.32
CA GLY A 334 -22.00 -1.62 -40.01
C GLY A 334 -21.91 -2.79 -39.00
N THR A 335 -20.99 -3.71 -39.25
CA THR A 335 -20.69 -4.85 -38.36
C THR A 335 -19.78 -4.48 -37.20
N PHE A 336 -19.08 -3.35 -37.27
CA PHE A 336 -18.16 -2.91 -36.23
C PHE A 336 -18.88 -2.22 -35.08
N ARG A 337 -18.38 -2.46 -33.85
CA ARG A 337 -18.74 -1.69 -32.66
C ARG A 337 -17.51 -0.92 -32.21
N GLY A 338 -17.64 0.38 -32.03
CA GLY A 338 -16.57 1.25 -31.55
C GLY A 338 -16.93 1.85 -30.20
N GLN A 339 -15.94 2.08 -29.38
CA GLN A 339 -16.03 2.86 -28.16
C GLN A 339 -14.88 3.86 -28.13
N LEU A 340 -15.21 5.15 -28.16
CA LEU A 340 -14.27 6.22 -27.87
C LEU A 340 -14.38 6.56 -26.38
N PHE A 341 -13.28 6.62 -25.69
CA PHE A 341 -13.25 7.03 -24.28
C PHE A 341 -12.19 8.07 -24.03
N GLY A 342 -12.43 8.93 -23.05
CA GLY A 342 -11.50 9.95 -22.59
C GLY A 342 -11.71 10.27 -21.12
N ASN A 343 -10.61 10.52 -20.42
CA ASN A 343 -10.63 10.96 -19.04
C ASN A 343 -9.69 12.14 -18.87
N VAL A 344 -10.10 13.10 -18.06
CA VAL A 344 -9.25 14.22 -17.60
C VAL A 344 -9.31 14.22 -16.07
N ASN A 345 -8.20 13.97 -15.44
CA ASN A 345 -8.10 14.01 -13.98
C ASN A 345 -7.52 15.35 -13.55
N ASN A 346 -7.99 15.85 -12.39
CA ASN A 346 -7.58 17.12 -11.83
C ASN A 346 -7.72 18.27 -12.85
N LEU A 347 -8.92 18.43 -13.40
CA LEU A 347 -9.28 19.38 -14.47
C LEU A 347 -8.74 20.80 -14.21
N PHE A 348 -8.79 21.26 -12.97
CA PHE A 348 -8.36 22.60 -12.60
C PHE A 348 -6.86 22.70 -12.25
N ASN A 349 -6.09 21.63 -12.53
CA ASN A 349 -4.65 21.57 -12.25
C ASN A 349 -4.30 21.98 -10.81
N ARG A 350 -5.11 21.54 -9.85
CA ARG A 350 -4.88 21.83 -8.44
C ARG A 350 -3.55 21.22 -7.99
N LYS A 351 -2.67 22.04 -7.45
CA LYS A 351 -1.45 21.58 -6.76
C LYS A 351 -1.81 21.17 -5.34
N TYR A 352 -1.44 19.98 -4.95
CA TYR A 352 -1.71 19.45 -3.61
C TYR A 352 -0.56 18.53 -3.17
N ILE A 353 -0.44 18.36 -1.86
CA ILE A 353 0.50 17.42 -1.26
C ILE A 353 -0.24 16.08 -1.15
N SER A 354 0.30 15.07 -1.82
CA SER A 354 -0.28 13.72 -1.86
C SER A 354 0.19 12.85 -0.71
N ASP A 355 1.38 13.14 -0.17
CA ASP A 355 1.99 12.39 0.93
C ASP A 355 3.07 13.22 1.61
N ALA A 356 3.39 12.89 2.88
CA ALA A 356 4.46 13.55 3.62
C ALA A 356 5.08 12.62 4.67
N LEU A 357 6.38 12.81 4.89
CA LEU A 357 7.09 12.31 6.06
C LEU A 357 7.22 13.45 7.07
N ASP A 358 6.86 13.18 8.31
CA ASP A 358 6.93 14.14 9.41
C ASP A 358 8.39 14.52 9.72
N GLY A 359 8.62 15.76 10.10
CA GLY A 359 9.95 16.23 10.47
C GLY A 359 10.07 16.43 11.99
N SER A 360 11.25 16.87 12.42
CA SER A 360 11.61 17.01 13.85
C SER A 360 10.70 17.93 14.64
N ASP A 361 10.13 18.95 13.99
CA ASP A 361 9.29 19.96 14.66
C ASP A 361 7.79 19.73 14.42
N HIS A 362 7.43 18.67 13.69
CA HIS A 362 6.05 18.31 13.32
C HIS A 362 5.30 19.44 12.60
N THR A 363 6.05 20.19 11.78
CA THR A 363 5.55 21.34 11.03
C THR A 363 5.82 21.18 9.54
N ARG A 364 5.19 22.05 8.75
CA ARG A 364 5.38 22.11 7.30
C ARG A 364 6.83 22.38 6.91
N GLU A 365 7.54 23.14 7.73
CA GLU A 365 8.90 23.64 7.47
C GLU A 365 9.95 22.51 7.55
N THR A 366 9.70 21.49 8.34
CA THR A 366 10.60 20.36 8.54
C THR A 366 10.15 19.08 7.83
N ALA A 367 8.89 19.02 7.36
CA ALA A 367 8.35 17.87 6.67
C ALA A 367 8.93 17.68 5.27
N VAL A 368 9.13 16.42 4.87
CA VAL A 368 9.41 16.04 3.46
C VAL A 368 8.09 15.74 2.77
N VAL A 369 7.84 16.36 1.62
CA VAL A 369 6.54 16.28 0.95
C VAL A 369 6.65 15.75 -0.48
N TRP A 370 5.62 15.03 -0.91
CA TRP A 370 5.40 14.62 -2.30
C TRP A 370 4.14 15.29 -2.83
N TYR A 371 4.27 15.89 -4.00
CA TYR A 371 3.13 16.52 -4.66
C TYR A 371 2.38 15.50 -5.51
N GLY A 372 1.06 15.63 -5.53
CA GLY A 372 0.22 14.91 -6.47
C GLY A 372 0.43 15.38 -7.91
N PHE A 373 0.03 14.55 -8.87
CA PHE A 373 0.06 14.93 -10.27
C PHE A 373 -0.88 16.11 -10.52
N GLY A 374 -0.45 17.02 -11.40
CA GLY A 374 -1.30 18.06 -11.96
C GLY A 374 -2.38 17.45 -12.88
N ILE A 375 -2.88 18.23 -13.81
CA ILE A 375 -3.81 17.73 -14.82
C ILE A 375 -3.18 16.59 -15.61
N THR A 376 -3.91 15.47 -15.73
CA THR A 376 -3.55 14.33 -16.57
C THR A 376 -4.74 13.95 -17.44
N TRP A 377 -4.50 13.38 -18.61
CA TRP A 377 -5.57 12.91 -19.48
C TRP A 377 -5.20 11.60 -20.16
N THR A 378 -6.23 10.85 -20.49
CA THR A 378 -6.11 9.60 -21.25
C THR A 378 -7.23 9.56 -22.28
N THR A 379 -6.94 9.13 -23.49
CA THR A 379 -7.95 8.86 -24.50
C THR A 379 -7.63 7.56 -25.22
N GLY A 380 -8.66 6.90 -25.72
CA GLY A 380 -8.49 5.66 -26.47
C GLY A 380 -9.70 5.31 -27.31
N LEU A 381 -9.47 4.46 -28.30
CA LEU A 381 -10.46 3.89 -29.17
C LEU A 381 -10.40 2.37 -29.09
N ARG A 382 -11.54 1.74 -28.81
CA ARG A 382 -11.73 0.29 -28.87
C ARG A 382 -12.62 -0.06 -30.06
N ILE A 383 -12.20 -0.98 -30.89
CA ILE A 383 -12.98 -1.50 -32.00
C ILE A 383 -13.15 -3.00 -31.82
N SER A 384 -14.39 -3.49 -31.97
CA SER A 384 -14.76 -4.89 -31.93
C SER A 384 -15.50 -5.25 -33.24
N PHE A 385 -15.17 -6.40 -33.81
CA PHE A 385 -15.70 -6.89 -35.08
C PHE A 385 -16.12 -8.36 -34.98
#